data_7b105d3367226fc37a0998e7ac76daa5
#
_entry.id   7b105d3367226fc37a0998e7ac76daa5
#
_cell.length_a   1.000
_cell.length_b   1.000
_cell.length_c   1.000
_cell.angle_alpha   90.00
_cell.angle_beta   90.00
_cell.angle_gamma   90.00
#
_symmetry.space_group_name_H-M   'P 1'
#
loop_
_entity.id
_entity.type
_entity.pdbx_description
1 polymer ?
#
loop_
_entity_poly.entity_id
_entity_poly.type
_entity_poly.pdbx_seq_one_letter_code
_entity_poly.pdbx_strand_id
1 'polypeptide(L)'
;MNIKLTIITTLGAFILNACGTSSPIAYGTKDKSVYPTQACINKLSRGTDLRGPQVDKIVVYKGKRKMYAYAGGNLLYTFSISLGKNGDKGNKIQAGDYRTPEGSYRIVRKKCDNRLYKSLMISYPNAEDRARAAKRGVRPGGYITIHGQPKWNADGHGDSYTLSKDWTEGCMAVPNRAMDKLWRAVENGVKIDIHA
;
A
#
# COMPACT_ATOMS: atom_id res chain seq x y z
N MET A 1 -22.37 79.60 -7.87
CA MET A 1 -22.08 78.50 -8.81
C MET A 1 -21.33 77.47 -8.05
N ASN A 2 -22.09 76.50 -7.47
CA ASN A 2 -21.56 75.49 -6.50
C ASN A 2 -21.26 74.20 -7.26
N ILE A 3 -19.95 73.86 -7.36
CA ILE A 3 -19.49 72.63 -7.93
C ILE A 3 -19.40 71.58 -6.81
N LYS A 4 -20.31 70.60 -6.86
CA LYS A 4 -20.21 69.43 -5.99
C LYS A 4 -19.19 68.44 -6.51
N LEU A 5 -18.15 68.23 -5.73
CA LEU A 5 -17.13 67.19 -6.01
C LEU A 5 -17.64 65.84 -5.49
N THR A 6 -17.94 64.92 -6.39
CA THR A 6 -18.34 63.54 -6.04
C THR A 6 -17.09 62.69 -5.94
N ILE A 7 -16.79 62.21 -4.75
CA ILE A 7 -15.72 61.23 -4.48
C ILE A 7 -16.26 59.83 -4.77
N ILE A 8 -15.72 59.19 -5.81
CA ILE A 8 -16.00 57.79 -6.09
C ILE A 8 -14.96 56.95 -5.32
N THR A 9 -15.39 56.30 -4.26
CA THR A 9 -14.60 55.29 -3.53
C THR A 9 -14.72 53.95 -4.27
N THR A 10 -13.69 53.54 -4.97
CA THR A 10 -13.58 52.20 -5.54
C THR A 10 -13.22 51.22 -4.41
N LEU A 11 -14.18 50.39 -4.04
CA LEU A 11 -13.98 49.31 -3.12
C LEU A 11 -13.27 48.16 -3.84
N GLY A 12 -11.95 48.04 -3.61
CA GLY A 12 -11.15 46.94 -4.14
C GLY A 12 -11.54 45.64 -3.42
N ALA A 13 -12.22 44.74 -4.12
CA ALA A 13 -12.48 43.41 -3.64
C ALA A 13 -11.16 42.60 -3.64
N PHE A 14 -10.56 42.40 -2.47
CA PHE A 14 -9.50 41.40 -2.27
C PHE A 14 -10.14 40.02 -2.40
N ILE A 15 -9.91 39.36 -3.53
CA ILE A 15 -10.18 37.93 -3.66
C ILE A 15 -9.10 37.19 -2.89
N LEU A 16 -9.41 36.79 -1.67
CA LEU A 16 -8.64 35.80 -0.93
C LEU A 16 -8.79 34.48 -1.68
N ASN A 17 -7.76 34.10 -2.43
CA ASN A 17 -7.60 32.74 -2.91
C ASN A 17 -7.49 31.83 -1.67
N ALA A 18 -8.60 31.26 -1.28
CA ALA A 18 -8.63 30.18 -0.31
C ALA A 18 -7.80 29.02 -0.88
N CYS A 19 -6.60 28.86 -0.36
CA CYS A 19 -5.79 27.69 -0.57
C CYS A 19 -6.67 26.49 -0.20
N GLY A 20 -7.08 25.73 -1.22
CA GLY A 20 -7.94 24.56 -1.02
C GLY A 20 -7.25 23.58 -0.10
N THR A 21 -7.65 23.56 1.16
CA THR A 21 -7.37 22.46 2.07
C THR A 21 -8.05 21.24 1.48
N SER A 22 -7.25 20.39 0.82
CA SER A 22 -7.71 19.05 0.46
C SER A 22 -8.10 18.36 1.75
N SER A 23 -9.40 18.33 2.04
CA SER A 23 -9.97 17.54 3.12
C SER A 23 -9.42 16.13 3.01
N PRO A 24 -8.89 15.53 4.08
CA PRO A 24 -8.52 14.13 4.04
C PRO A 24 -9.79 13.37 3.64
N ILE A 25 -9.72 12.65 2.52
CA ILE A 25 -10.82 11.78 2.09
C ILE A 25 -11.03 10.81 3.25
N ALA A 26 -12.14 10.99 3.95
CA ALA A 26 -12.54 10.10 5.02
C ALA A 26 -12.74 8.70 4.40
N TYR A 27 -11.79 7.81 4.64
CA TYR A 27 -11.92 6.39 4.34
C TYR A 27 -12.89 5.77 5.35
N GLY A 28 -14.15 6.09 5.23
CA GLY A 28 -15.12 5.70 6.24
C GLY A 28 -16.57 5.79 5.80
N THR A 29 -16.82 5.76 4.52
CA THR A 29 -18.17 5.47 4.08
C THR A 29 -18.36 3.95 4.09
N LYS A 30 -19.50 3.49 4.56
CA LYS A 30 -20.00 2.10 4.46
C LYS A 30 -20.18 1.68 2.99
N ASP A 31 -19.35 2.25 2.11
CA ASP A 31 -19.42 2.01 0.69
C ASP A 31 -18.87 0.59 0.41
N LYS A 32 -19.78 -0.29 0.05
CA LYS A 32 -19.47 -1.65 -0.41
C LYS A 32 -18.50 -1.67 -1.60
N SER A 33 -18.25 -0.52 -2.25
CA SER A 33 -17.31 -0.36 -3.36
C SER A 33 -15.83 -0.41 -2.94
N VAL A 34 -15.53 -0.26 -1.66
CA VAL A 34 -14.15 -0.28 -1.11
C VAL A 34 -13.47 -1.63 -1.30
N TYR A 35 -14.24 -2.72 -1.41
CA TYR A 35 -13.69 -4.07 -1.60
C TYR A 35 -13.89 -4.58 -3.01
N PRO A 36 -12.99 -5.48 -3.47
CA PRO A 36 -13.08 -6.02 -4.80
C PRO A 36 -14.45 -6.65 -5.03
N THR A 37 -15.15 -6.07 -5.95
CA THR A 37 -16.40 -6.56 -6.47
C THR A 37 -16.11 -7.60 -7.56
N GLN A 38 -17.14 -8.26 -8.08
CA GLN A 38 -17.05 -9.09 -9.26
C GLN A 38 -16.35 -8.36 -10.43
N ALA A 39 -16.43 -7.03 -10.49
CA ALA A 39 -15.73 -6.21 -11.49
C ALA A 39 -14.19 -6.33 -11.41
N CYS A 40 -13.60 -6.40 -10.21
CA CYS A 40 -12.16 -6.65 -10.05
C CYS A 40 -11.79 -8.04 -10.59
N ILE A 41 -12.58 -9.06 -10.25
CA ILE A 41 -12.36 -10.45 -10.69
C ILE A 41 -12.47 -10.53 -12.21
N ASN A 42 -13.49 -9.91 -12.79
CA ASN A 42 -13.71 -9.91 -14.24
C ASN A 42 -12.60 -9.17 -15.01
N LYS A 43 -12.03 -8.09 -14.42
CA LYS A 43 -10.89 -7.42 -15.02
C LYS A 43 -9.63 -8.28 -14.94
N LEU A 44 -9.40 -8.95 -13.83
CA LEU A 44 -8.23 -9.81 -13.66
C LEU A 44 -8.28 -11.03 -14.60
N SER A 45 -9.45 -11.58 -14.84
CA SER A 45 -9.64 -12.72 -15.78
C SER A 45 -9.47 -12.32 -17.26
N ARG A 46 -9.61 -11.04 -17.60
CA ARG A 46 -9.40 -10.50 -18.97
C ARG A 46 -7.97 -10.01 -19.23
N GLY A 47 -7.06 -10.17 -18.27
CA GLY A 47 -5.69 -9.70 -18.36
C GLY A 47 -5.33 -8.68 -17.27
N THR A 48 -4.16 -8.09 -17.39
CA THR A 48 -3.64 -7.15 -16.40
C THR A 48 -4.27 -5.75 -16.55
N ASP A 49 -4.70 -5.16 -15.45
CA ASP A 49 -5.18 -3.75 -15.40
C ASP A 49 -3.96 -2.81 -15.23
N LEU A 50 -2.95 -2.97 -16.10
CA LEU A 50 -1.73 -2.17 -16.04
C LEU A 50 -1.96 -0.78 -16.65
N ARG A 51 -1.49 0.27 -15.97
CA ARG A 51 -1.60 1.65 -16.44
C ARG A 51 -0.45 2.50 -15.93
N GLY A 52 0.05 3.38 -16.79
CA GLY A 52 1.15 4.28 -16.45
C GLY A 52 2.52 3.58 -16.38
N PRO A 53 3.51 4.23 -15.77
CA PRO A 53 4.85 3.67 -15.64
C PRO A 53 4.84 2.33 -14.89
N GLN A 54 5.51 1.32 -15.46
CA GLN A 54 5.56 -0.02 -14.87
C GLN A 54 6.72 -0.12 -13.89
N VAL A 55 6.43 -0.69 -12.72
CA VAL A 55 7.42 -1.00 -11.69
C VAL A 55 8.17 -2.26 -12.07
N ASP A 56 9.49 -2.21 -12.06
CA ASP A 56 10.39 -3.35 -12.30
C ASP A 56 11.03 -3.89 -11.00
N LYS A 57 11.06 -3.05 -9.95
CA LYS A 57 11.64 -3.41 -8.65
C LYS A 57 10.91 -2.75 -7.50
N ILE A 58 10.73 -3.51 -6.42
CA ILE A 58 10.25 -3.03 -5.12
C ILE A 58 11.36 -3.23 -4.09
N VAL A 59 11.56 -2.25 -3.20
CA VAL A 59 12.48 -2.35 -2.07
C VAL A 59 11.73 -1.98 -0.79
N VAL A 60 11.83 -2.82 0.22
CA VAL A 60 11.21 -2.61 1.52
C VAL A 60 12.29 -2.49 2.59
N TYR A 61 12.22 -1.44 3.41
CA TYR A 61 13.00 -1.29 4.63
C TYR A 61 12.05 -1.40 5.83
N LYS A 62 12.11 -2.52 6.52
CA LYS A 62 11.24 -2.84 7.66
C LYS A 62 11.41 -1.82 8.79
N GLY A 63 12.66 -1.51 9.16
CA GLY A 63 12.96 -0.53 10.21
C GLY A 63 12.40 0.86 9.93
N LYS A 64 12.32 1.24 8.65
CA LYS A 64 11.75 2.52 8.21
C LYS A 64 10.23 2.49 8.03
N ARG A 65 9.60 1.32 8.02
CA ARG A 65 8.19 1.12 7.63
C ARG A 65 7.90 1.75 6.25
N LYS A 66 8.83 1.58 5.30
CA LYS A 66 8.75 2.17 3.96
C LYS A 66 8.92 1.12 2.88
N MET A 67 8.15 1.30 1.82
CA MET A 67 8.25 0.55 0.56
C MET A 67 8.50 1.54 -0.57
N TYR A 68 9.47 1.24 -1.40
CA TYR A 68 9.90 2.03 -2.55
C TYR A 68 9.67 1.22 -3.82
N ALA A 69 9.07 1.82 -4.83
CA ALA A 69 8.82 1.19 -6.12
C ALA A 69 9.58 1.94 -7.22
N TYR A 70 10.32 1.22 -8.03
CA TYR A 70 11.21 1.76 -9.05
C TYR A 70 10.80 1.30 -10.46
N ALA A 71 11.16 2.11 -11.46
CA ALA A 71 11.10 1.79 -12.88
C ALA A 71 12.36 2.29 -13.57
N GLY A 72 13.11 1.41 -14.24
CA GLY A 72 14.36 1.75 -14.92
C GLY A 72 15.38 2.41 -13.98
N GLY A 73 15.44 2.01 -12.73
CA GLY A 73 16.30 2.60 -11.70
C GLY A 73 15.78 3.88 -11.05
N ASN A 74 14.72 4.51 -11.58
CA ASN A 74 14.14 5.74 -11.04
C ASN A 74 13.07 5.41 -9.99
N LEU A 75 13.05 6.15 -8.88
CA LEU A 75 12.04 6.03 -7.84
C LEU A 75 10.70 6.61 -8.34
N LEU A 76 9.67 5.76 -8.46
CA LEU A 76 8.31 6.18 -8.84
C LEU A 76 7.42 6.48 -7.62
N TYR A 77 7.46 5.59 -6.64
CA TYR A 77 6.56 5.68 -5.48
C TYR A 77 7.26 5.35 -4.18
N THR A 78 6.85 6.05 -3.14
CA THR A 78 7.16 5.74 -1.74
C THR A 78 5.86 5.53 -0.99
N PHE A 79 5.77 4.42 -0.25
CA PHE A 79 4.60 4.08 0.56
C PHE A 79 5.00 3.86 2.01
N SER A 80 4.18 4.35 2.94
CA SER A 80 4.22 3.90 4.33
C SER A 80 3.51 2.55 4.42
N ILE A 81 4.04 1.66 5.25
CA ILE A 81 3.54 0.28 5.39
C ILE A 81 3.40 -0.10 6.86
N SER A 82 2.51 -1.04 7.14
CA SER A 82 2.51 -1.82 8.38
C SER A 82 3.00 -3.23 8.09
N LEU A 83 3.65 -3.84 9.06
CA LEU A 83 4.27 -5.15 8.96
C LEU A 83 3.53 -6.19 9.82
N GLY A 84 4.11 -7.37 9.93
CA GLY A 84 3.70 -8.36 10.92
C GLY A 84 3.86 -7.83 12.35
N LYS A 85 3.04 -8.30 13.29
CA LYS A 85 3.07 -7.88 14.72
C LYS A 85 4.47 -7.96 15.36
N ASN A 86 5.32 -8.84 14.84
CA ASN A 86 6.72 -8.99 15.21
C ASN A 86 7.65 -8.61 14.05
N GLY A 87 7.24 -7.69 13.18
CA GLY A 87 7.97 -7.34 11.96
C GLY A 87 9.36 -6.76 12.22
N ASP A 88 9.56 -6.10 13.34
CA ASP A 88 10.81 -5.52 13.81
C ASP A 88 11.77 -6.52 14.49
N LYS A 89 11.30 -7.73 14.80
CA LYS A 89 12.07 -8.75 15.52
C LYS A 89 12.92 -9.65 14.61
N GLY A 90 13.46 -9.07 13.52
CA GLY A 90 14.32 -9.77 12.56
C GLY A 90 13.54 -10.59 11.53
N ASN A 91 14.26 -11.46 10.83
CA ASN A 91 13.72 -12.23 9.72
C ASN A 91 12.68 -13.28 10.17
N LYS A 92 11.74 -13.59 9.29
CA LYS A 92 10.76 -14.66 9.48
C LYS A 92 11.45 -16.02 9.54
N ILE A 93 11.05 -16.85 10.54
CA ILE A 93 11.64 -18.14 10.82
C ILE A 93 10.64 -19.28 10.59
N GLN A 94 9.40 -19.12 11.07
CA GLN A 94 8.40 -20.18 11.09
C GLN A 94 6.96 -19.66 10.91
N ALA A 95 6.05 -20.56 10.62
CA ALA A 95 4.61 -20.26 10.63
C ALA A 95 4.20 -19.76 12.02
N GLY A 96 3.37 -18.71 12.06
CA GLY A 96 2.83 -18.16 13.31
C GLY A 96 3.79 -17.27 14.10
N ASP A 97 4.99 -16.97 13.62
CA ASP A 97 5.93 -16.06 14.31
C ASP A 97 5.59 -14.58 14.14
N TYR A 98 4.61 -14.25 13.30
CA TYR A 98 4.15 -12.89 12.96
C TYR A 98 5.25 -11.97 12.43
N ARG A 99 6.36 -12.51 11.95
CA ARG A 99 7.45 -11.73 11.35
C ARG A 99 7.24 -11.55 9.86
N THR A 100 7.62 -10.39 9.34
CA THR A 100 7.76 -10.16 7.90
C THR A 100 9.12 -10.68 7.43
N PRO A 101 9.18 -11.48 6.35
CA PRO A 101 10.44 -12.04 5.89
C PRO A 101 11.42 -10.98 5.38
N GLU A 102 12.70 -11.29 5.42
CA GLU A 102 13.79 -10.55 4.79
C GLU A 102 14.42 -11.43 3.70
N GLY A 103 14.81 -10.80 2.61
CA GLY A 103 15.39 -11.48 1.46
C GLY A 103 14.87 -10.98 0.13
N SER A 104 15.23 -11.69 -0.94
CA SER A 104 14.81 -11.39 -2.31
C SER A 104 13.73 -12.36 -2.76
N TYR A 105 12.64 -11.78 -3.27
CA TYR A 105 11.46 -12.50 -3.74
C TYR A 105 10.98 -11.92 -5.08
N ARG A 106 9.90 -12.51 -5.61
CA ARG A 106 9.19 -11.99 -6.78
C ARG A 106 7.69 -11.91 -6.48
N ILE A 107 7.00 -10.99 -7.10
CA ILE A 107 5.53 -10.99 -7.15
C ILE A 107 5.11 -12.17 -8.02
N VAL A 108 4.29 -13.06 -7.47
CA VAL A 108 3.88 -14.30 -8.16
C VAL A 108 2.40 -14.35 -8.48
N ARG A 109 1.57 -13.54 -7.81
CA ARG A 109 0.14 -13.52 -8.07
C ARG A 109 -0.53 -12.23 -7.60
N LYS A 110 -1.44 -11.73 -8.42
CA LYS A 110 -2.44 -10.72 -8.04
C LYS A 110 -3.73 -11.41 -7.59
N LYS A 111 -4.36 -10.90 -6.53
CA LYS A 111 -5.64 -11.41 -6.04
C LYS A 111 -6.57 -10.26 -5.65
N CYS A 112 -7.80 -10.29 -6.17
CA CYS A 112 -8.89 -9.50 -5.62
C CYS A 112 -9.27 -10.10 -4.27
N ASP A 113 -8.99 -9.38 -3.19
CA ASP A 113 -9.14 -9.91 -1.84
C ASP A 113 -10.34 -9.26 -1.14
N ASN A 114 -11.36 -10.07 -0.84
CA ASN A 114 -12.58 -9.58 -0.21
C ASN A 114 -12.41 -9.25 1.28
N ARG A 115 -11.29 -9.60 1.91
CA ARG A 115 -10.97 -9.27 3.32
C ARG A 115 -9.99 -8.10 3.41
N LEU A 116 -9.05 -8.00 2.45
CA LEU A 116 -7.90 -7.11 2.49
C LEU A 116 -7.80 -6.24 1.22
N TYR A 117 -8.93 -5.98 0.56
CA TYR A 117 -9.07 -5.17 -0.65
C TYR A 117 -8.48 -5.84 -1.89
N LYS A 118 -7.18 -5.74 -2.11
CA LYS A 118 -6.38 -6.35 -3.18
C LYS A 118 -5.07 -6.83 -2.59
N SER A 119 -4.45 -7.82 -3.19
CA SER A 119 -3.16 -8.31 -2.72
C SER A 119 -2.22 -8.73 -3.86
N LEU A 120 -0.93 -8.53 -3.65
CA LEU A 120 0.18 -9.01 -4.46
C LEU A 120 0.93 -10.05 -3.62
N MET A 121 0.89 -11.31 -4.03
CA MET A 121 1.57 -12.37 -3.31
C MET A 121 3.04 -12.44 -3.74
N ILE A 122 3.95 -12.56 -2.77
CA ILE A 122 5.37 -12.76 -3.02
C ILE A 122 5.74 -14.25 -2.99
N SER A 123 6.90 -14.60 -3.57
CA SER A 123 7.39 -15.98 -3.67
C SER A 123 7.99 -16.54 -2.38
N TYR A 124 7.56 -16.03 -1.20
CA TYR A 124 7.94 -16.60 0.09
C TYR A 124 7.17 -17.90 0.35
N PRO A 125 7.80 -18.99 0.88
CA PRO A 125 9.22 -19.10 1.19
C PRO A 125 10.04 -19.46 -0.06
N ASN A 126 11.24 -18.86 -0.21
CA ASN A 126 12.22 -19.28 -1.19
C ASN A 126 13.04 -20.49 -0.69
N ALA A 127 14.10 -20.91 -1.42
CA ALA A 127 14.93 -22.07 -1.04
C ALA A 127 15.69 -21.83 0.29
N GLU A 128 16.18 -20.61 0.49
CA GLU A 128 16.90 -20.23 1.72
C GLU A 128 15.99 -20.23 2.95
N ASP A 129 14.76 -19.72 2.80
CA ASP A 129 13.77 -19.74 3.88
C ASP A 129 13.42 -21.15 4.29
N ARG A 130 13.22 -22.03 3.31
CA ARG A 130 12.95 -23.46 3.58
C ARG A 130 14.11 -24.14 4.25
N ALA A 131 15.33 -23.92 3.79
CA ALA A 131 16.55 -24.49 4.39
C ALA A 131 16.73 -23.99 5.83
N ARG A 132 16.51 -22.69 6.07
CA ARG A 132 16.60 -22.08 7.40
C ARG A 132 15.56 -22.64 8.37
N ALA A 133 14.34 -22.87 7.93
CA ALA A 133 13.26 -23.46 8.71
C ALA A 133 13.54 -24.95 8.99
N ALA A 134 13.99 -25.71 7.99
CA ALA A 134 14.34 -27.13 8.13
C ALA A 134 15.45 -27.36 9.14
N LYS A 135 16.50 -26.53 9.16
CA LYS A 135 17.57 -26.59 10.19
C LYS A 135 17.06 -26.42 11.61
N ARG A 136 15.86 -25.85 11.77
CA ARG A 136 15.22 -25.65 13.10
C ARG A 136 14.08 -26.64 13.36
N GLY A 137 13.83 -27.56 12.46
CA GLY A 137 12.73 -28.54 12.60
C GLY A 137 11.33 -27.89 12.53
N VAL A 138 11.18 -26.73 11.85
CA VAL A 138 9.91 -25.98 11.79
C VAL A 138 9.45 -25.78 10.35
N ARG A 139 8.15 -25.47 10.18
CA ARG A 139 7.60 -25.07 8.87
C ARG A 139 7.76 -23.57 8.67
N PRO A 140 8.22 -23.06 7.52
CA PRO A 140 8.43 -21.64 7.28
C PRO A 140 7.11 -20.83 7.23
N GLY A 141 5.99 -21.48 6.92
CA GLY A 141 4.73 -20.81 6.58
C GLY A 141 4.69 -20.38 5.12
N GLY A 142 3.81 -19.43 4.81
CA GLY A 142 3.62 -18.94 3.43
C GLY A 142 2.59 -17.83 3.35
N TYR A 143 2.10 -17.57 2.12
CA TYR A 143 1.05 -16.58 1.84
C TYR A 143 1.39 -15.15 2.28
N ILE A 144 2.65 -14.76 2.19
CA ILE A 144 3.07 -13.39 2.44
C ILE A 144 2.64 -12.52 1.24
N THR A 145 1.95 -11.43 1.54
CA THR A 145 1.42 -10.52 0.52
C THR A 145 1.68 -9.05 0.86
N ILE A 146 1.72 -8.21 -0.17
CA ILE A 146 1.43 -6.78 -0.04
C ILE A 146 -0.08 -6.67 -0.23
N HIS A 147 -0.81 -6.01 0.69
CA HIS A 147 -2.26 -5.91 0.62
C HIS A 147 -2.80 -4.58 1.13
N GLY A 148 -4.04 -4.27 0.78
CA GLY A 148 -4.74 -3.09 1.26
C GLY A 148 -5.28 -3.24 2.68
N GLN A 149 -6.22 -2.36 3.03
CA GLN A 149 -6.80 -2.29 4.36
C GLN A 149 -7.77 -3.45 4.63
N PRO A 150 -7.89 -3.90 5.87
CA PRO A 150 -8.91 -4.87 6.26
C PRO A 150 -10.31 -4.24 6.30
N LYS A 151 -11.35 -5.07 6.18
CA LYS A 151 -12.74 -4.61 6.22
C LYS A 151 -13.10 -3.82 7.48
N TRP A 152 -12.55 -4.21 8.63
CA TRP A 152 -12.83 -3.51 9.90
C TRP A 152 -12.31 -2.07 9.91
N ASN A 153 -11.34 -1.71 9.05
CA ASN A 153 -10.89 -0.33 8.89
C ASN A 153 -11.70 0.46 7.86
N ALA A 154 -12.59 -0.18 7.12
CA ALA A 154 -13.53 0.50 6.24
C ALA A 154 -14.57 1.35 7.00
N ASP A 155 -14.66 1.19 8.32
CA ASP A 155 -15.63 1.86 9.17
C ASP A 155 -15.20 3.26 9.66
N GLY A 156 -14.14 3.85 9.09
CA GLY A 156 -13.84 5.26 9.31
C GLY A 156 -12.61 5.59 10.14
N HIS A 157 -11.80 4.60 10.51
CA HIS A 157 -10.56 4.88 11.26
C HIS A 157 -9.43 5.47 10.38
N GLY A 158 -9.53 5.32 9.05
CA GLY A 158 -8.59 5.89 8.08
C GLY A 158 -7.21 5.22 8.04
N ASP A 159 -6.37 5.70 7.11
CA ASP A 159 -5.04 5.14 6.86
C ASP A 159 -4.10 5.29 8.07
N SER A 160 -4.19 6.42 8.79
CA SER A 160 -3.35 6.71 9.95
C SER A 160 -3.50 5.67 11.05
N TYR A 161 -4.71 5.16 11.27
CA TYR A 161 -4.96 4.14 12.28
C TYR A 161 -4.27 2.81 11.94
N THR A 162 -4.38 2.33 10.70
CA THR A 162 -3.73 1.08 10.28
C THR A 162 -2.22 1.21 10.12
N LEU A 163 -1.71 2.41 9.84
CA LEU A 163 -0.27 2.67 9.75
C LEU A 163 0.38 3.02 11.09
N SER A 164 -0.41 3.20 12.16
CA SER A 164 0.12 3.52 13.50
C SER A 164 0.78 2.34 14.21
N LYS A 165 0.55 1.12 13.75
CA LYS A 165 1.07 -0.12 14.38
C LYS A 165 1.27 -1.23 13.35
N ASP A 166 2.13 -2.18 13.68
CA ASP A 166 2.26 -3.45 12.96
C ASP A 166 1.17 -4.41 13.43
N TRP A 167 0.32 -4.87 12.54
CA TRP A 167 -0.89 -5.62 12.90
C TRP A 167 -1.09 -6.92 12.12
N THR A 168 -0.28 -7.14 11.07
CA THR A 168 -0.47 -8.32 10.21
C THR A 168 0.16 -9.59 10.81
N GLU A 169 -0.05 -10.72 10.16
CA GLU A 169 0.58 -12.00 10.53
C GLU A 169 1.89 -12.25 9.77
N GLY A 170 2.49 -11.18 9.21
CA GLY A 170 3.74 -11.23 8.47
C GLY A 170 3.67 -10.57 7.09
N CYS A 171 2.48 -10.19 6.63
CA CYS A 171 2.29 -9.45 5.40
C CYS A 171 2.72 -7.98 5.53
N MET A 172 2.72 -7.27 4.40
CA MET A 172 2.95 -5.83 4.31
C MET A 172 1.64 -5.15 3.94
N ALA A 173 1.08 -4.35 4.83
CA ALA A 173 -0.16 -3.61 4.57
C ALA A 173 0.15 -2.18 4.11
N VAL A 174 -0.61 -1.71 3.12
CA VAL A 174 -0.58 -0.35 2.58
C VAL A 174 -1.98 0.25 2.56
N PRO A 175 -2.14 1.59 2.49
CA PRO A 175 -3.43 2.21 2.21
C PRO A 175 -4.05 1.69 0.90
N ASN A 176 -5.38 1.64 0.81
CA ASN A 176 -6.06 1.16 -0.40
C ASN A 176 -5.66 1.96 -1.66
N ARG A 177 -5.50 3.28 -1.54
CA ARG A 177 -5.00 4.13 -2.63
C ARG A 177 -3.57 3.77 -3.10
N ALA A 178 -2.72 3.35 -2.17
CA ALA A 178 -1.37 2.87 -2.48
C ALA A 178 -1.44 1.49 -3.15
N MET A 179 -2.32 0.62 -2.65
CA MET A 179 -2.59 -0.69 -3.26
C MET A 179 -3.10 -0.54 -4.70
N ASP A 180 -3.94 0.45 -5.00
CA ASP A 180 -4.40 0.73 -6.36
C ASP A 180 -3.27 1.16 -7.30
N LYS A 181 -2.32 1.96 -6.82
CA LYS A 181 -1.13 2.33 -7.59
C LYS A 181 -0.27 1.09 -7.88
N LEU A 182 0.05 0.31 -6.84
CA LEU A 182 0.81 -0.94 -7.00
C LEU A 182 0.09 -1.93 -7.92
N TRP A 183 -1.23 -2.05 -7.80
CA TRP A 183 -2.04 -2.94 -8.64
C TRP A 183 -1.92 -2.62 -10.13
N ARG A 184 -1.89 -1.34 -10.48
CA ARG A 184 -1.79 -0.88 -11.87
C ARG A 184 -0.37 -0.84 -12.42
N ALA A 185 0.64 -0.78 -11.55
CA ALA A 185 2.03 -0.60 -11.95
C ALA A 185 2.91 -1.85 -11.81
N VAL A 186 2.43 -2.90 -11.13
CA VAL A 186 3.22 -4.08 -10.81
C VAL A 186 2.67 -5.31 -11.52
N GLU A 187 3.53 -6.02 -12.27
CA GLU A 187 3.24 -7.32 -12.86
C GLU A 187 3.76 -8.49 -12.02
N ASN A 188 3.30 -9.70 -12.37
CA ASN A 188 3.93 -10.92 -11.90
C ASN A 188 5.39 -10.97 -12.42
N GLY A 189 6.30 -11.46 -11.60
CA GLY A 189 7.73 -11.50 -11.92
C GLY A 189 8.53 -10.32 -11.38
N VAL A 190 7.91 -9.18 -11.04
CA VAL A 190 8.58 -8.02 -10.44
C VAL A 190 9.36 -8.43 -9.19
N LYS A 191 10.62 -8.01 -9.12
CA LYS A 191 11.51 -8.30 -8.00
C LYS A 191 11.12 -7.47 -6.78
N ILE A 192 11.16 -8.07 -5.60
CA ILE A 192 11.00 -7.41 -4.31
C ILE A 192 12.13 -7.81 -3.37
N ASP A 193 12.89 -6.83 -2.89
CA ASP A 193 13.94 -6.99 -1.90
C ASP A 193 13.44 -6.42 -0.55
N ILE A 194 13.50 -7.21 0.51
CA ILE A 194 13.04 -6.84 1.86
C ILE A 194 14.23 -6.87 2.81
N HIS A 195 14.53 -5.71 3.37
CA HIS A 195 15.63 -5.47 4.32
C HIS A 195 15.09 -5.20 5.72
N ALA A 196 15.95 -5.39 6.72
CA ALA A 196 15.70 -5.03 8.12
C ALA A 196 15.27 -3.56 8.31
#